data_ef9378fe92e06611fdc82a5275657927
#
_entry.id   ef9378fe92e06611fdc82a5275657927
#
_cell.length_a   1.000
_cell.length_b   1.000
_cell.length_c   1.000
_cell.angle_alpha   90.00
_cell.angle_beta   90.00
_cell.angle_gamma   90.00
#
_symmetry.space_group_name_H-M   'P 1'
#
loop_
_entity.id
_entity.type
_entity.pdbx_description
1 polymer ?
#
loop_
_entity_poly.entity_id
_entity_poly.type
_entity_poly.pdbx_seq_one_letter_code
_entity_poly.pdbx_strand_id
1 'polypeptide(L)'
;MIAAEEAAVTLSDVTLLAPTTFTVLPGEFWCVTGSNGSGKTTLLQTFLGTRSLTSGSCSVWGSPANVRMPPHRRAVASLVEPVPVARDMTLREQVILVAASWYGNSPATAERADEVIERLGLSSLGDRFPHQVSSGQGQLFSLALTLVRPADVVLLDEPERHLDDVRIDMLISLITERKSTGTAFLAATHEPALVDACDAHVELG
;
A
#
# COMPACT_ATOMS: atom_id res chain seq x y z
N MET A 1 1.77 -4.33 13.44
CA MET A 1 2.84 -3.45 13.98
C MET A 1 4.01 -3.46 13.00
N ILE A 2 4.51 -2.31 12.63
CA ILE A 2 5.77 -2.13 11.92
C ILE A 2 6.67 -1.19 12.73
N ALA A 3 7.97 -1.45 12.73
CA ALA A 3 8.93 -0.62 13.46
C ALA A 3 10.21 -0.43 12.63
N ALA A 4 10.71 0.80 12.63
CA ALA A 4 12.03 1.20 12.16
C ALA A 4 12.86 1.64 13.35
N GLU A 5 14.12 1.18 13.45
CA GLU A 5 15.08 1.56 14.48
C GLU A 5 16.38 1.96 13.79
N GLU A 6 16.68 3.27 13.79
CA GLU A 6 17.85 3.83 13.09
C GLU A 6 18.00 3.31 11.66
N ALA A 7 16.86 3.08 10.99
CA ALA A 7 16.80 2.50 9.65
C ALA A 7 17.38 3.47 8.63
N ALA A 8 18.46 3.09 7.97
CA ALA A 8 19.14 3.92 6.98
C ALA A 8 19.55 3.13 5.75
N VAL A 9 19.57 3.83 4.60
CA VAL A 9 20.02 3.29 3.31
C VAL A 9 20.99 4.26 2.65
N THR A 10 22.18 3.78 2.38
CA THR A 10 23.22 4.50 1.61
C THR A 10 23.65 3.64 0.43
N LEU A 11 23.79 4.25 -0.73
CA LEU A 11 24.27 3.59 -1.94
C LEU A 11 25.38 4.44 -2.57
N SER A 12 26.60 3.87 -2.69
CA SER A 12 27.74 4.56 -3.30
C SER A 12 27.93 5.98 -2.77
N ASP A 13 27.97 6.13 -1.43
CA ASP A 13 28.11 7.41 -0.70
C ASP A 13 26.94 8.39 -0.82
N VAL A 14 25.82 7.99 -1.45
CA VAL A 14 24.58 8.77 -1.50
C VAL A 14 23.61 8.25 -0.46
N THR A 15 23.18 9.10 0.47
CA THR A 15 22.14 8.76 1.44
C THR A 15 20.79 8.75 0.74
N LEU A 16 20.16 7.58 0.64
CA LEU A 16 18.82 7.39 0.08
C LEU A 16 17.73 7.44 1.16
N LEU A 17 18.08 7.14 2.39
CA LEU A 17 17.24 7.24 3.57
C LEU A 17 18.15 7.59 4.75
N ALA A 18 17.92 8.72 5.38
CA ALA A 18 18.58 9.11 6.63
C ALA A 18 18.10 8.20 7.78
N PRO A 19 18.93 8.01 8.86
CA PRO A 19 18.53 7.21 10.02
C PRO A 19 17.15 7.66 10.55
N THR A 20 16.22 6.71 10.57
CA THR A 20 14.80 7.00 10.90
C THR A 20 14.31 5.98 11.92
N THR A 21 13.61 6.47 12.97
CA THR A 21 13.08 5.63 14.05
C THR A 21 11.63 5.98 14.32
N PHE A 22 10.72 4.99 14.18
CA PHE A 22 9.30 5.12 14.53
C PHE A 22 8.65 3.74 14.62
N THR A 23 7.43 3.71 15.19
CA THR A 23 6.62 2.49 15.28
C THR A 23 5.18 2.81 14.97
N VAL A 24 4.55 2.02 14.07
CA VAL A 24 3.11 2.07 13.77
C VAL A 24 2.46 0.86 14.41
N LEU A 25 1.46 1.10 15.24
CA LEU A 25 0.71 0.05 15.92
C LEU A 25 -0.43 -0.51 15.04
N PRO A 26 -0.97 -1.69 15.39
CA PRO A 26 -2.17 -2.21 14.73
C PRO A 26 -3.32 -1.22 14.84
N GLY A 27 -4.02 -0.97 13.73
CA GLY A 27 -5.13 -0.03 13.69
C GLY A 27 -4.72 1.43 13.59
N GLU A 28 -3.43 1.74 13.38
CA GLU A 28 -2.98 3.10 13.12
C GLU A 28 -2.73 3.33 11.61
N PHE A 29 -2.97 4.55 11.19
CA PHE A 29 -2.60 5.07 9.89
C PHE A 29 -1.56 6.18 10.05
N TRP A 30 -0.36 5.97 9.55
CA TRP A 30 0.74 6.94 9.56
C TRP A 30 1.09 7.40 8.16
N CYS A 31 1.43 8.68 8.04
CA CYS A 31 1.96 9.25 6.81
C CYS A 31 3.48 9.45 6.89
N VAL A 32 4.15 9.23 5.77
CA VAL A 32 5.56 9.60 5.55
C VAL A 32 5.56 10.81 4.64
N THR A 33 6.01 11.95 5.18
CA THR A 33 6.11 13.22 4.48
C THR A 33 7.57 13.60 4.21
N GLY A 34 7.81 14.62 3.39
CA GLY A 34 9.16 15.10 3.06
C GLY A 34 9.30 15.41 1.58
N SER A 35 10.35 16.12 1.22
CA SER A 35 10.62 16.55 -0.18
C SER A 35 10.80 15.37 -1.14
N ASN A 36 10.74 15.63 -2.45
CA ASN A 36 11.08 14.61 -3.44
C ASN A 36 12.55 14.21 -3.27
N GLY A 37 12.79 12.89 -3.23
CA GLY A 37 14.13 12.36 -2.99
C GLY A 37 14.51 12.19 -1.52
N SER A 38 13.67 12.57 -0.54
CA SER A 38 13.95 12.41 0.90
C SER A 38 13.99 10.95 1.40
N GLY A 39 13.63 9.98 0.55
CA GLY A 39 13.71 8.56 0.90
C GLY A 39 12.37 7.89 1.24
N LYS A 40 11.22 8.53 0.99
CA LYS A 40 9.89 7.97 1.29
C LYS A 40 9.66 6.59 0.65
N THR A 41 9.82 6.48 -0.65
CA THR A 41 9.74 5.20 -1.38
C THR A 41 10.79 4.21 -0.88
N THR A 42 12.02 4.67 -0.59
CA THR A 42 13.10 3.84 -0.05
C THR A 42 12.69 3.23 1.29
N LEU A 43 12.09 4.03 2.18
CA LEU A 43 11.59 3.55 3.46
C LEU A 43 10.49 2.49 3.30
N LEU A 44 9.51 2.72 2.42
CA LEU A 44 8.46 1.72 2.14
C LEU A 44 9.05 0.42 1.56
N GLN A 45 10.04 0.51 0.67
CA GLN A 45 10.75 -0.64 0.10
C GLN A 45 11.52 -1.43 1.15
N THR A 46 12.05 -0.78 2.21
CA THR A 46 12.70 -1.52 3.32
C THR A 46 11.68 -2.34 4.10
N PHE A 47 10.49 -1.80 4.41
CA PHE A 47 9.40 -2.55 5.05
C PHE A 47 8.80 -3.63 4.15
N LEU A 48 8.76 -3.41 2.84
CA LEU A 48 8.38 -4.45 1.88
C LEU A 48 9.42 -5.59 1.83
N GLY A 49 10.67 -5.30 2.21
CA GLY A 49 11.77 -6.27 2.18
C GLY A 49 12.38 -6.45 0.78
N THR A 50 12.16 -5.48 -0.13
CA THR A 50 12.77 -5.43 -1.47
C THR A 50 14.07 -4.64 -1.49
N ARG A 51 14.30 -3.79 -0.49
CA ARG A 51 15.52 -3.01 -0.31
C ARG A 51 16.20 -3.33 1.02
N SER A 52 17.51 -3.62 0.96
CA SER A 52 18.32 -3.86 2.15
C SER A 52 18.69 -2.54 2.82
N LEU A 53 18.69 -2.53 4.15
CA LEU A 53 19.24 -1.44 4.95
C LEU A 53 20.78 -1.48 4.93
N THR A 54 21.40 -0.31 5.07
CA THR A 54 22.84 -0.17 5.33
C THR A 54 23.12 -0.23 6.83
N SER A 55 22.20 0.31 7.66
CA SER A 55 22.26 0.23 9.12
C SER A 55 20.86 0.26 9.72
N GLY A 56 20.76 -0.06 11.01
CA GLY A 56 19.49 -0.12 11.73
C GLY A 56 18.65 -1.36 11.39
N SER A 57 17.37 -1.31 11.71
CA SER A 57 16.44 -2.41 11.46
C SER A 57 15.07 -1.94 11.00
N CYS A 58 14.40 -2.75 10.16
CA CYS A 58 12.98 -2.67 9.86
C CYS A 58 12.31 -4.00 10.15
N SER A 59 11.23 -3.99 10.90
CA SER A 59 10.50 -5.20 11.27
C SER A 59 8.99 -5.06 11.03
N VAL A 60 8.36 -6.20 10.73
CA VAL A 60 6.92 -6.37 10.66
C VAL A 60 6.55 -7.47 11.65
N TRP A 61 5.70 -7.15 12.62
CA TRP A 61 5.36 -8.06 13.75
C TRP A 61 6.58 -8.63 14.47
N GLY A 62 7.61 -7.79 14.69
CA GLY A 62 8.84 -8.16 15.36
C GLY A 62 9.78 -9.06 14.55
N SER A 63 9.42 -9.40 13.31
CA SER A 63 10.28 -10.15 12.40
C SER A 63 10.93 -9.22 11.38
N PRO A 64 12.20 -9.41 11.01
CA PRO A 64 12.85 -8.61 9.97
C PRO A 64 12.07 -8.62 8.66
N ALA A 65 11.92 -7.44 8.03
CA ALA A 65 11.23 -7.30 6.76
C ALA A 65 11.95 -8.10 5.66
N ASN A 66 11.25 -9.09 5.08
CA ASN A 66 11.82 -9.95 4.04
C ASN A 66 10.73 -10.53 3.14
N VAL A 67 10.62 -10.00 1.92
CA VAL A 67 9.64 -10.43 0.92
C VAL A 67 9.73 -11.92 0.53
N ARG A 68 10.89 -12.55 0.75
CA ARG A 68 11.07 -13.99 0.45
C ARG A 68 10.39 -14.90 1.49
N MET A 69 10.10 -14.39 2.67
CA MET A 69 9.47 -15.15 3.75
C MET A 69 7.94 -15.18 3.57
N PRO A 70 7.32 -16.38 3.51
CA PRO A 70 5.86 -16.49 3.34
C PRO A 70 5.04 -15.74 4.40
N PRO A 71 5.40 -15.75 5.72
CA PRO A 71 4.68 -14.97 6.72
C PRO A 71 4.69 -13.47 6.41
N HIS A 72 5.82 -12.91 5.99
CA HIS A 72 5.94 -11.50 5.62
C HIS A 72 5.03 -11.15 4.43
N ARG A 73 5.05 -11.98 3.37
CA ARG A 73 4.16 -11.78 2.21
C ARG A 73 2.67 -11.86 2.55
N ARG A 74 2.31 -12.63 3.58
CA ARG A 74 0.91 -12.69 4.06
C ARG A 74 0.54 -11.46 4.87
N ALA A 75 1.45 -10.98 5.70
CA ALA A 75 1.20 -9.83 6.56
C ALA A 75 1.16 -8.50 5.81
N VAL A 76 1.91 -8.35 4.70
CA VAL A 76 2.11 -7.06 4.02
C VAL A 76 1.45 -7.04 2.64
N ALA A 77 0.53 -6.11 2.41
CA ALA A 77 0.09 -5.68 1.08
C ALA A 77 0.74 -4.35 0.73
N SER A 78 1.03 -4.11 -0.54
CA SER A 78 1.73 -2.88 -0.92
C SER A 78 1.32 -2.35 -2.30
N LEU A 79 1.28 -1.03 -2.39
CA LEU A 79 1.29 -0.23 -3.62
C LEU A 79 2.53 0.67 -3.56
N VAL A 80 3.73 0.09 -3.76
CA VAL A 80 5.03 0.79 -3.68
C VAL A 80 5.73 0.80 -5.04
N GLU A 81 5.35 -0.09 -5.93
CA GLU A 81 5.82 -0.18 -7.31
C GLU A 81 4.62 -0.40 -8.23
N PRO A 82 4.78 -0.18 -9.54
CA PRO A 82 3.70 -0.47 -10.47
C PRO A 82 3.19 -1.90 -10.27
N VAL A 83 1.90 -2.04 -10.01
CA VAL A 83 1.28 -3.35 -9.88
C VAL A 83 1.27 -4.02 -11.25
N PRO A 84 1.79 -5.26 -11.37
CA PRO A 84 1.72 -5.99 -12.63
C PRO A 84 0.26 -6.20 -13.02
N VAL A 85 -0.10 -5.85 -14.27
CA VAL A 85 -1.46 -6.02 -14.79
C VAL A 85 -1.45 -6.91 -16.03
N ALA A 86 -2.39 -7.84 -16.12
CA ALA A 86 -2.61 -8.67 -17.29
C ALA A 86 -3.39 -7.87 -18.35
N ARG A 87 -2.87 -7.78 -19.57
CA ARG A 87 -3.47 -6.96 -20.63
C ARG A 87 -4.71 -7.57 -21.26
N ASP A 88 -4.86 -8.87 -21.13
CA ASP A 88 -5.88 -9.74 -21.71
C ASP A 88 -6.95 -10.20 -20.72
N MET A 89 -6.94 -9.64 -19.52
CA MET A 89 -7.95 -9.83 -18.48
C MET A 89 -8.63 -8.50 -18.14
N THR A 90 -9.93 -8.55 -17.87
CA THR A 90 -10.70 -7.39 -17.39
C THR A 90 -10.27 -6.98 -15.99
N LEU A 91 -10.62 -5.77 -15.57
CA LEU A 91 -10.29 -5.29 -14.21
C LEU A 91 -10.87 -6.23 -13.15
N ARG A 92 -12.15 -6.62 -13.30
CA ARG A 92 -12.84 -7.50 -12.35
C ARG A 92 -12.20 -8.88 -12.29
N GLU A 93 -11.88 -9.50 -13.43
CA GLU A 93 -11.21 -10.81 -13.46
C GLU A 93 -9.88 -10.80 -12.71
N GLN A 94 -9.10 -9.73 -12.84
CA GLN A 94 -7.82 -9.62 -12.15
C GLN A 94 -7.99 -9.45 -10.64
N VAL A 95 -8.94 -8.63 -10.18
CA VAL A 95 -9.21 -8.49 -8.74
C VAL A 95 -9.69 -9.83 -8.15
N ILE A 96 -10.58 -10.56 -8.85
CA ILE A 96 -11.01 -11.90 -8.45
C ILE A 96 -9.83 -12.88 -8.42
N LEU A 97 -8.94 -12.85 -9.41
CA LEU A 97 -7.75 -13.71 -9.46
C LEU A 97 -6.83 -13.46 -8.25
N VAL A 98 -6.58 -12.20 -7.94
CA VAL A 98 -5.79 -11.84 -6.74
C VAL A 98 -6.51 -12.31 -5.49
N ALA A 99 -7.80 -12.04 -5.32
CA ALA A 99 -8.58 -12.52 -4.19
C ALA A 99 -8.52 -14.05 -4.05
N ALA A 100 -8.71 -14.78 -5.16
CA ALA A 100 -8.70 -16.24 -5.18
C ALA A 100 -7.34 -16.84 -4.78
N SER A 101 -6.25 -16.13 -5.06
CA SER A 101 -4.90 -16.57 -4.65
C SER A 101 -4.71 -16.56 -3.11
N TRP A 102 -5.55 -15.82 -2.38
CA TRP A 102 -5.49 -15.67 -0.92
C TRP A 102 -6.62 -16.41 -0.19
N TYR A 103 -7.83 -16.34 -0.72
CA TYR A 103 -9.04 -16.87 -0.06
C TYR A 103 -9.53 -18.18 -0.68
N GLY A 104 -8.88 -18.66 -1.74
CA GLY A 104 -9.36 -19.78 -2.53
C GLY A 104 -10.46 -19.40 -3.53
N ASN A 105 -10.81 -20.31 -4.42
CA ASN A 105 -11.82 -20.07 -5.46
C ASN A 105 -13.22 -20.43 -4.93
N SER A 106 -14.01 -19.41 -4.60
CA SER A 106 -15.38 -19.56 -4.08
C SER A 106 -16.25 -18.37 -4.48
N PRO A 107 -17.59 -18.49 -4.45
CA PRO A 107 -18.50 -17.36 -4.63
C PRO A 107 -18.21 -16.19 -3.68
N ALA A 108 -17.96 -16.49 -2.40
CA ALA A 108 -17.63 -15.48 -1.40
C ALA A 108 -16.33 -14.70 -1.73
N THR A 109 -15.41 -15.31 -2.45
CA THR A 109 -14.19 -14.65 -2.93
C THR A 109 -14.50 -13.64 -4.04
N ALA A 110 -15.39 -13.99 -4.95
CA ALA A 110 -15.85 -13.07 -5.99
C ALA A 110 -16.65 -11.89 -5.37
N GLU A 111 -17.50 -12.15 -4.39
CA GLU A 111 -18.23 -11.12 -3.65
C GLU A 111 -17.29 -10.11 -2.97
N ARG A 112 -16.21 -10.58 -2.33
CA ARG A 112 -15.15 -9.71 -1.76
C ARG A 112 -14.46 -8.85 -2.81
N ALA A 113 -14.19 -9.41 -3.97
CA ALA A 113 -13.61 -8.66 -5.08
C ALA A 113 -14.56 -7.58 -5.59
N ASP A 114 -15.84 -7.92 -5.76
CA ASP A 114 -16.89 -6.99 -6.19
C ASP A 114 -17.11 -5.87 -5.15
N GLU A 115 -17.07 -6.17 -3.86
CA GLU A 115 -17.15 -5.18 -2.78
C GLU A 115 -16.01 -4.15 -2.86
N VAL A 116 -14.77 -4.59 -3.03
CA VAL A 116 -13.62 -3.68 -3.17
C VAL A 116 -13.72 -2.84 -4.45
N ILE A 117 -14.17 -3.43 -5.56
CA ILE A 117 -14.42 -2.75 -6.82
C ILE A 117 -15.49 -1.66 -6.65
N GLU A 118 -16.59 -1.97 -5.98
CA GLU A 118 -17.68 -1.03 -5.70
C GLU A 118 -17.21 0.13 -4.83
N ARG A 119 -16.52 -0.16 -3.74
CA ARG A 119 -16.01 0.82 -2.80
C ARG A 119 -15.01 1.81 -3.42
N LEU A 120 -14.30 1.40 -4.45
CA LEU A 120 -13.39 2.25 -5.22
C LEU A 120 -14.06 2.86 -6.46
N GLY A 121 -15.39 2.74 -6.60
CA GLY A 121 -16.13 3.35 -7.71
C GLY A 121 -15.81 2.77 -9.08
N LEU A 122 -15.37 1.51 -9.14
CA LEU A 122 -14.95 0.83 -10.38
C LEU A 122 -16.02 -0.10 -10.96
N SER A 123 -17.21 -0.21 -10.36
CA SER A 123 -18.26 -1.19 -10.76
C SER A 123 -18.62 -1.09 -12.25
N SER A 124 -18.74 0.12 -12.80
CA SER A 124 -19.07 0.33 -14.22
C SER A 124 -17.89 0.04 -15.17
N LEU A 125 -16.71 -0.22 -14.64
CA LEU A 125 -15.47 -0.46 -15.37
C LEU A 125 -14.99 -1.90 -15.25
N GLY A 126 -15.69 -2.75 -14.49
CA GLY A 126 -15.28 -4.11 -14.20
C GLY A 126 -14.97 -4.95 -15.45
N ASP A 127 -15.73 -4.77 -16.52
CA ASP A 127 -15.57 -5.47 -17.78
C ASP A 127 -14.58 -4.80 -18.75
N ARG A 128 -13.94 -3.68 -18.34
CA ARG A 128 -12.91 -3.02 -19.13
C ARG A 128 -11.56 -3.70 -18.95
N PHE A 129 -10.71 -3.56 -19.98
CA PHE A 129 -9.31 -3.96 -19.91
C PHE A 129 -8.43 -2.79 -19.39
N PRO A 130 -7.25 -3.05 -18.82
CA PRO A 130 -6.38 -2.01 -18.26
C PRO A 130 -6.02 -0.88 -19.25
N HIS A 131 -5.92 -1.19 -20.52
CA HIS A 131 -5.62 -0.19 -21.57
C HIS A 131 -6.81 0.70 -21.97
N GLN A 132 -8.01 0.45 -21.41
CA GLN A 132 -9.25 1.16 -21.71
C GLN A 132 -9.67 2.14 -20.61
N VAL A 133 -8.84 2.31 -19.58
CA VAL A 133 -9.16 3.17 -18.44
C VAL A 133 -8.20 4.35 -18.36
N SER A 134 -8.64 5.44 -17.74
CA SER A 134 -7.80 6.62 -17.50
C SER A 134 -6.72 6.31 -16.44
N SER A 135 -5.72 7.20 -16.31
CA SER A 135 -4.67 7.07 -15.29
C SER A 135 -5.23 6.99 -13.86
N GLY A 136 -6.21 7.86 -13.51
CA GLY A 136 -6.85 7.82 -12.21
C GLY A 136 -7.67 6.54 -11.97
N GLN A 137 -8.36 6.02 -13.00
CA GLN A 137 -9.04 4.72 -12.93
C GLN A 137 -8.03 3.57 -12.79
N GLY A 138 -6.90 3.65 -13.47
CA GLY A 138 -5.78 2.70 -13.31
C GLY A 138 -5.18 2.72 -11.92
N GLN A 139 -5.08 3.90 -11.29
CA GLN A 139 -4.64 4.04 -9.90
C GLN A 139 -5.62 3.37 -8.94
N LEU A 140 -6.93 3.63 -9.07
CA LEU A 140 -7.96 2.96 -8.27
C LEU A 140 -7.96 1.44 -8.48
N PHE A 141 -7.70 0.99 -9.69
CA PHE A 141 -7.55 -0.44 -9.98
C PHE A 141 -6.32 -1.05 -9.28
N SER A 142 -5.19 -0.34 -9.25
CA SER A 142 -3.99 -0.77 -8.51
C SER A 142 -4.25 -0.85 -7.00
N LEU A 143 -5.02 0.11 -6.47
CA LEU A 143 -5.51 0.07 -5.10
C LEU A 143 -6.44 -1.13 -4.86
N ALA A 144 -7.35 -1.45 -5.79
CA ALA A 144 -8.22 -2.61 -5.68
C ALA A 144 -7.42 -3.92 -5.60
N LEU A 145 -6.42 -4.11 -6.46
CA LEU A 145 -5.53 -5.27 -6.44
C LEU A 145 -4.73 -5.39 -5.12
N THR A 146 -4.37 -4.26 -4.53
CA THR A 146 -3.66 -4.21 -3.25
C THR A 146 -4.60 -4.50 -2.08
N LEU A 147 -5.76 -3.86 -2.06
CA LEU A 147 -6.68 -3.87 -0.92
C LEU A 147 -7.61 -5.09 -0.91
N VAL A 148 -7.78 -5.83 -1.99
CA VAL A 148 -8.54 -7.10 -1.98
C VAL A 148 -7.84 -8.20 -1.19
N ARG A 149 -6.53 -8.06 -0.95
CA ARG A 149 -5.73 -9.02 -0.18
C ARG A 149 -6.00 -8.90 1.31
N PRO A 150 -5.98 -10.02 2.06
CA PRO A 150 -5.84 -9.97 3.50
C PRO A 150 -4.45 -9.43 3.83
N ALA A 151 -4.37 -8.45 4.72
CA ALA A 151 -3.10 -7.93 5.18
C ALA A 151 -3.25 -7.27 6.55
N ASP A 152 -2.25 -7.48 7.40
CA ASP A 152 -2.14 -6.81 8.70
C ASP A 152 -1.49 -5.42 8.56
N VAL A 153 -0.72 -5.22 7.48
CA VAL A 153 0.00 -4.00 7.15
C VAL A 153 -0.22 -3.67 5.68
N VAL A 154 -0.52 -2.41 5.39
CA VAL A 154 -0.65 -1.89 4.02
C VAL A 154 0.33 -0.74 3.84
N LEU A 155 1.21 -0.86 2.84
CA LEU A 155 2.20 0.15 2.45
C LEU A 155 1.74 0.82 1.16
N LEU A 156 1.62 2.14 1.16
CA LEU A 156 1.13 2.91 0.01
C LEU A 156 2.14 4.00 -0.37
N ASP A 157 2.52 4.06 -1.63
CA ASP A 157 3.39 5.10 -2.19
C ASP A 157 2.58 5.97 -3.16
N GLU A 158 2.37 7.23 -2.80
CA GLU A 158 1.53 8.19 -3.54
C GLU A 158 0.18 7.59 -3.97
N PRO A 159 -0.62 7.04 -3.02
CA PRO A 159 -1.87 6.39 -3.38
C PRO A 159 -2.90 7.34 -4.01
N GLU A 160 -2.79 8.64 -3.73
CA GLU A 160 -3.61 9.73 -4.28
C GLU A 160 -3.30 10.07 -5.74
N ARG A 161 -2.22 9.56 -6.29
CA ARG A 161 -1.73 9.94 -7.61
C ARG A 161 -2.82 9.82 -8.68
N HIS A 162 -3.06 10.92 -9.44
CA HIS A 162 -4.11 11.01 -10.45
C HIS A 162 -5.57 10.89 -9.96
N LEU A 163 -5.80 10.97 -8.65
CA LEU A 163 -7.14 10.99 -8.08
C LEU A 163 -7.64 12.42 -7.92
N ASP A 164 -8.93 12.60 -8.03
CA ASP A 164 -9.64 13.81 -7.64
C ASP A 164 -10.07 13.74 -6.16
N ASP A 165 -10.52 14.85 -5.59
CA ASP A 165 -10.88 14.97 -4.17
C ASP A 165 -11.91 13.91 -3.75
N VAL A 166 -12.92 13.64 -4.60
CA VAL A 166 -13.96 12.64 -4.31
C VAL A 166 -13.36 11.24 -4.14
N ARG A 167 -12.39 10.88 -4.98
CA ARG A 167 -11.72 9.58 -4.92
C ARG A 167 -10.73 9.50 -3.76
N ILE A 168 -10.12 10.62 -3.40
CA ILE A 168 -9.29 10.70 -2.18
C ILE A 168 -10.15 10.46 -0.95
N ASP A 169 -11.34 11.05 -0.85
CA ASP A 169 -12.29 10.81 0.25
C ASP A 169 -12.72 9.32 0.32
N MET A 170 -12.97 8.70 -0.83
CA MET A 170 -13.27 7.25 -0.90
C MET A 170 -12.10 6.41 -0.37
N LEU A 171 -10.87 6.75 -0.74
CA LEU A 171 -9.66 6.07 -0.25
C LEU A 171 -9.51 6.24 1.27
N ILE A 172 -9.67 7.44 1.79
CA ILE A 172 -9.61 7.74 3.23
C ILE A 172 -10.67 6.93 4.00
N SER A 173 -11.90 6.88 3.48
CA SER A 173 -12.98 6.09 4.07
C SER A 173 -12.61 4.60 4.16
N LEU A 174 -12.04 4.05 3.09
CA LEU A 174 -11.62 2.65 3.04
C LEU A 174 -10.46 2.36 4.00
N ILE A 175 -9.46 3.26 4.08
CA ILE A 175 -8.36 3.16 5.05
C ILE A 175 -8.91 3.18 6.47
N THR A 176 -9.80 4.13 6.78
CA THR A 176 -10.39 4.29 8.12
C THR A 176 -11.16 3.06 8.57
N GLU A 177 -11.93 2.45 7.68
CA GLU A 177 -12.64 1.22 8.00
C GLU A 177 -11.69 0.06 8.25
N ARG A 178 -10.70 -0.17 7.39
CA ARG A 178 -9.75 -1.27 7.57
C ARG A 178 -8.86 -1.07 8.80
N LYS A 179 -8.48 0.16 9.09
CA LYS A 179 -7.79 0.53 10.32
C LYS A 179 -8.61 0.14 11.56
N SER A 180 -9.94 0.37 11.55
CA SER A 180 -10.82 0.01 12.68
C SER A 180 -10.86 -1.49 12.95
N THR A 181 -10.50 -2.33 11.99
CA THR A 181 -10.39 -3.80 12.15
C THR A 181 -8.97 -4.26 12.48
N GLY A 182 -8.03 -3.33 12.74
CA GLY A 182 -6.68 -3.62 13.20
C GLY A 182 -5.59 -3.60 12.12
N THR A 183 -5.93 -3.29 10.86
CA THR A 183 -4.91 -3.12 9.80
C THR A 183 -4.09 -1.86 10.06
N ALA A 184 -2.76 -1.97 10.05
CA ALA A 184 -1.86 -0.82 10.11
C ALA A 184 -1.59 -0.28 8.70
N PHE A 185 -1.56 1.04 8.54
CA PHE A 185 -1.25 1.70 7.28
C PHE A 185 -0.03 2.60 7.40
N LEU A 186 0.83 2.57 6.40
CA LEU A 186 1.92 3.53 6.22
C LEU A 186 1.88 4.05 4.78
N ALA A 187 1.59 5.34 4.59
CA ALA A 187 1.52 5.95 3.27
C ALA A 187 2.55 7.06 3.09
N ALA A 188 3.36 6.96 2.06
CA ALA A 188 4.14 8.09 1.57
C ALA A 188 3.22 8.98 0.73
N THR A 189 3.02 10.22 1.14
CA THR A 189 2.06 11.13 0.50
C THR A 189 2.46 12.58 0.63
N HIS A 190 1.99 13.39 -0.29
CA HIS A 190 2.00 14.85 -0.23
C HIS A 190 0.58 15.44 -0.17
N GLU A 191 -0.44 14.58 -0.17
CA GLU A 191 -1.83 14.98 -0.21
C GLU A 191 -2.31 15.43 1.18
N PRO A 192 -2.70 16.72 1.34
CA PRO A 192 -3.11 17.26 2.63
C PRO A 192 -4.25 16.47 3.27
N ALA A 193 -5.24 16.04 2.50
CA ALA A 193 -6.39 15.30 3.02
C ALA A 193 -5.98 13.95 3.64
N LEU A 194 -4.98 13.25 3.06
CA LEU A 194 -4.43 12.02 3.65
C LEU A 194 -3.61 12.31 4.91
N VAL A 195 -2.82 13.41 4.92
CA VAL A 195 -2.04 13.82 6.09
C VAL A 195 -2.96 14.23 7.24
N ASP A 196 -4.06 14.92 6.97
CA ASP A 196 -5.05 15.29 7.98
C ASP A 196 -5.82 14.09 8.54
N ALA A 197 -5.96 13.03 7.75
CA ALA A 197 -6.65 11.80 8.13
C ALA A 197 -5.77 10.80 8.90
N CYS A 198 -4.44 10.97 8.91
CA CYS A 198 -3.54 10.05 9.60
C CYS A 198 -3.50 10.31 11.11
N ASP A 199 -3.14 9.27 11.89
CA ASP A 199 -3.00 9.39 13.36
C ASP A 199 -1.68 10.07 13.75
N ALA A 200 -0.65 9.91 12.92
CA ALA A 200 0.66 10.55 13.07
C ALA A 200 1.42 10.53 11.75
N HIS A 201 2.51 11.27 11.68
CA HIS A 201 3.40 11.27 10.52
C HIS A 201 4.87 11.29 10.93
N VAL A 202 5.70 10.79 10.03
CA VAL A 202 7.16 10.91 10.09
C VAL A 202 7.62 11.78 8.92
N GLU A 203 8.36 12.84 9.23
CA GLU A 203 8.95 13.73 8.23
C GLU A 203 10.37 13.29 7.91
N LEU A 204 10.64 13.05 6.64
CA LEU A 204 11.98 12.75 6.13
C LEU A 204 12.59 14.03 5.53
N GLY A 205 13.78 14.39 6.00
CA GLY A 205 14.52 15.59 5.61
C GLY A 205 15.76 15.31 4.77
#